data_fa9c9cab1c3102aea4d433aaa56d309d
#
_entry.id   fa9c9cab1c3102aea4d433aaa56d309d
#
_cell.length_a   1.000
_cell.length_b   1.000
_cell.length_c   1.000
_cell.angle_alpha   90.00
_cell.angle_beta   90.00
_cell.angle_gamma   90.00
#
_symmetry.space_group_name_H-M   'P 1'
#
loop_
_entity.id
_entity.type
_entity.pdbx_description
1 polymer ?
#
loop_
_entity_poly.entity_id
_entity_poly.type
_entity_poly.pdbx_seq_one_letter_code
_entity_poly.pdbx_strand_id
1 'polypeptide(L)'
;DDMLVYCKELLVQRPDILAAWQRKYQYILIDEFQDINQIQYDIIRMLAAPQDNLFIVGDDDQSIYRFRGARPEIMLNFTKDYPDAGKVILDTNYRSGAEIVRHAGNLISFNQKRFEKKIAPAAKTGIPVVKKEFQTQREQNLYVIQEILRLHREGMEYKDMAVLFRTNMQPRFLMEMMLDYSISFTAKDRIPNIYDHWITRDLFAYIDIARGDRRRSTFLKIMNRPKRYLSRESLPYEEVAFDVWEEYYEEQGWMVQRLEKLQMDLKVIAGMRPYSAINYIRKGVAYEDYLREYAEVRRIPFEDLADVLDELQENARGFETFDSWFEHIKQLREELEEQAKSYKVAEGVNLSTLHSSKGLEYDTVFLVDVNENVMPNKKAVLDADLEEERRMFYVGMTRAKNRLYLLWSHQIRNKDMDPSRFLIECESAQTKR
;
A
#
# COMPACT_ATOMS: atom_id res chain seq x y z
N ASP A 1 -15.50 15.64 -4.96
CA ASP A 1 -15.11 17.02 -4.59
C ASP A 1 -16.12 18.06 -5.09
N ASP A 2 -16.70 17.91 -6.28
CA ASP A 2 -17.63 18.86 -6.87
C ASP A 2 -18.88 19.10 -6.00
N MET A 3 -19.39 18.06 -5.35
CA MET A 3 -20.54 18.16 -4.45
C MET A 3 -20.33 19.17 -3.30
N LEU A 4 -19.13 19.20 -2.71
CA LEU A 4 -18.80 20.14 -1.63
C LEU A 4 -18.67 21.56 -2.17
N VAL A 5 -18.08 21.74 -3.35
CA VAL A 5 -17.95 23.04 -4.02
C VAL A 5 -19.32 23.60 -4.32
N TYR A 6 -20.18 22.83 -4.99
CA TYR A 6 -21.56 23.27 -5.31
C TYR A 6 -22.41 23.49 -4.07
N CYS A 7 -22.24 22.70 -3.00
CA CYS A 7 -22.91 22.93 -1.75
C CYS A 7 -22.53 24.29 -1.16
N LYS A 8 -21.23 24.63 -1.11
CA LYS A 8 -20.75 25.92 -0.64
C LYS A 8 -21.30 27.07 -1.51
N GLU A 9 -21.22 26.94 -2.84
CA GLU A 9 -21.75 27.93 -3.77
C GLU A 9 -23.28 28.16 -3.58
N LEU A 10 -24.02 27.07 -3.44
CA LEU A 10 -25.47 27.14 -3.17
C LEU A 10 -25.78 27.96 -1.89
N LEU A 11 -25.06 27.65 -0.80
CA LEU A 11 -25.27 28.32 0.48
C LEU A 11 -24.90 29.81 0.42
N VAL A 12 -23.88 30.16 -0.40
CA VAL A 12 -23.50 31.57 -0.65
C VAL A 12 -24.53 32.29 -1.50
N GLN A 13 -25.04 31.66 -2.58
CA GLN A 13 -25.96 32.29 -3.53
C GLN A 13 -27.42 32.32 -3.05
N ARG A 14 -27.78 31.44 -2.12
CA ARG A 14 -29.12 31.27 -1.61
C ARG A 14 -29.17 31.41 -0.08
N PRO A 15 -29.12 32.66 0.44
CA PRO A 15 -29.19 32.94 1.87
C PRO A 15 -30.47 32.42 2.54
N ASP A 16 -31.56 32.30 1.78
CA ASP A 16 -32.84 31.73 2.23
C ASP A 16 -32.70 30.24 2.58
N ILE A 17 -31.95 29.48 1.75
CA ILE A 17 -31.66 28.08 2.01
C ILE A 17 -30.72 27.95 3.21
N LEU A 18 -29.65 28.75 3.25
CA LEU A 18 -28.73 28.78 4.39
C LEU A 18 -29.49 29.05 5.71
N ALA A 19 -30.32 30.07 5.75
CA ALA A 19 -31.13 30.41 6.93
C ALA A 19 -32.11 29.30 7.34
N ALA A 20 -32.63 28.54 6.38
CA ALA A 20 -33.46 27.37 6.68
C ALA A 20 -32.66 26.25 7.38
N TRP A 21 -31.41 25.96 6.91
CA TRP A 21 -30.54 24.99 7.55
C TRP A 21 -30.04 25.46 8.92
N GLN A 22 -29.66 26.73 9.08
CA GLN A 22 -29.27 27.32 10.37
C GLN A 22 -30.39 27.22 11.42
N ARG A 23 -31.65 27.42 11.03
CA ARG A 23 -32.81 27.21 11.95
C ARG A 23 -33.01 25.74 12.29
N LYS A 24 -32.70 24.83 11.37
CA LYS A 24 -32.88 23.39 11.57
C LYS A 24 -31.82 22.81 12.50
N TYR A 25 -30.55 23.22 12.35
CA TYR A 25 -29.44 22.71 13.15
C TYR A 25 -29.06 23.73 14.23
N GLN A 26 -29.56 23.52 15.45
CA GLN A 26 -29.23 24.35 16.59
C GLN A 26 -27.89 24.03 17.23
N TYR A 27 -27.40 22.81 17.05
CA TYR A 27 -26.10 22.30 17.48
C TYR A 27 -25.47 21.49 16.36
N ILE A 28 -24.18 21.69 16.13
CA ILE A 28 -23.39 20.94 15.14
C ILE A 28 -22.26 20.25 15.88
N LEU A 29 -22.25 18.91 15.82
CA LEU A 29 -21.22 18.07 16.44
C LEU A 29 -20.46 17.37 15.33
N ILE A 30 -19.13 17.45 15.36
CA ILE A 30 -18.25 16.88 14.33
C ILE A 30 -17.21 16.01 14.99
N ASP A 31 -17.20 14.76 14.61
CA ASP A 31 -16.17 13.82 14.97
C ASP A 31 -15.04 13.76 13.91
N GLU A 32 -13.87 13.26 14.28
CA GLU A 32 -12.68 13.16 13.40
C GLU A 32 -12.33 14.51 12.74
N PHE A 33 -12.45 15.60 13.48
CA PHE A 33 -12.32 16.97 12.93
C PHE A 33 -10.94 17.25 12.32
N GLN A 34 -9.89 16.53 12.69
CA GLN A 34 -8.56 16.64 12.10
C GLN A 34 -8.48 16.23 10.62
N ASP A 35 -9.50 15.54 10.10
CA ASP A 35 -9.53 15.04 8.72
C ASP A 35 -10.32 15.91 7.75
N ILE A 36 -10.86 17.04 8.20
CA ILE A 36 -11.62 17.95 7.33
C ILE A 36 -10.72 18.77 6.41
N ASN A 37 -11.25 19.11 5.23
CA ASN A 37 -10.63 20.06 4.33
C ASN A 37 -11.22 21.48 4.48
N GLN A 38 -10.62 22.47 3.80
CA GLN A 38 -11.02 23.86 3.90
C GLN A 38 -12.48 24.10 3.46
N ILE A 39 -12.96 23.43 2.42
CA ILE A 39 -14.33 23.61 1.91
C ILE A 39 -15.35 23.10 2.92
N GLN A 40 -15.07 21.94 3.53
CA GLN A 40 -15.91 21.40 4.60
C GLN A 40 -15.97 22.36 5.79
N TYR A 41 -14.81 22.91 6.18
CA TYR A 41 -14.76 23.86 7.28
C TYR A 41 -15.56 25.14 6.98
N ASP A 42 -15.45 25.68 5.76
CA ASP A 42 -16.20 26.88 5.35
C ASP A 42 -17.72 26.63 5.41
N ILE A 43 -18.18 25.47 4.92
CA ILE A 43 -19.60 25.06 4.99
C ILE A 43 -20.07 24.96 6.45
N ILE A 44 -19.26 24.32 7.30
CA ILE A 44 -19.57 24.16 8.73
C ILE A 44 -19.73 25.55 9.40
N ARG A 45 -18.80 26.47 9.14
CA ARG A 45 -18.87 27.84 9.69
C ARG A 45 -20.11 28.57 9.23
N MET A 46 -20.48 28.45 7.95
CA MET A 46 -21.72 29.04 7.43
C MET A 46 -22.95 28.47 8.13
N LEU A 47 -23.01 27.17 8.34
CA LEU A 47 -24.15 26.52 9.00
C LEU A 47 -24.23 26.81 10.51
N ALA A 48 -23.08 26.96 11.18
CA ALA A 48 -23.03 27.23 12.61
C ALA A 48 -23.43 28.68 12.99
N ALA A 49 -23.17 29.62 12.09
CA ALA A 49 -23.46 31.01 12.30
C ALA A 49 -25.01 31.26 12.39
N PRO A 50 -25.47 32.27 13.14
CA PRO A 50 -24.71 33.15 14.02
C PRO A 50 -24.57 32.62 15.46
N GLN A 51 -25.13 31.43 15.76
CA GLN A 51 -25.16 30.91 17.14
C GLN A 51 -23.80 30.30 17.56
N ASP A 52 -23.04 29.81 16.61
CA ASP A 52 -21.75 29.16 16.79
C ASP A 52 -21.74 27.98 17.81
N ASN A 53 -22.90 27.31 17.93
CA ASN A 53 -23.05 26.11 18.76
C ASN A 53 -22.35 24.91 18.09
N LEU A 54 -21.04 24.99 18.04
CA LEU A 54 -20.16 24.01 17.35
C LEU A 54 -19.38 23.24 18.39
N PHE A 55 -19.46 21.90 18.31
CA PHE A 55 -18.68 20.97 19.12
C PHE A 55 -17.85 20.09 18.20
N ILE A 56 -16.55 20.12 18.37
CA ILE A 56 -15.61 19.33 17.57
C ILE A 56 -14.86 18.32 18.44
N VAL A 57 -14.67 17.12 17.92
CA VAL A 57 -13.82 16.09 18.53
C VAL A 57 -12.81 15.62 17.49
N GLY A 58 -11.58 15.37 17.92
CA GLY A 58 -10.55 14.88 17.03
C GLY A 58 -9.22 14.70 17.73
N ASP A 59 -8.30 14.04 17.02
CA ASP A 59 -6.93 13.82 17.45
C ASP A 59 -5.97 14.21 16.31
N ASP A 60 -5.29 15.34 16.46
CA ASP A 60 -4.34 15.87 15.49
C ASP A 60 -3.19 14.90 15.18
N ASP A 61 -2.83 14.02 16.14
CA ASP A 61 -1.83 12.97 15.95
C ASP A 61 -2.34 11.80 15.06
N GLN A 62 -3.64 11.77 14.74
CA GLN A 62 -4.26 10.79 13.84
C GLN A 62 -4.68 11.38 12.49
N SER A 63 -4.25 12.61 12.15
CA SER A 63 -4.49 13.20 10.83
C SER A 63 -3.58 12.59 9.78
N ILE A 64 -4.14 11.73 8.93
CA ILE A 64 -3.41 10.96 7.89
C ILE A 64 -4.04 11.04 6.50
N TYR A 65 -4.96 12.00 6.26
CA TYR A 65 -5.67 12.16 4.99
C TYR A 65 -5.31 13.47 4.25
N ARG A 66 -4.08 13.97 4.42
CA ARG A 66 -3.60 15.17 3.72
C ARG A 66 -3.68 15.02 2.21
N PHE A 67 -3.44 13.82 1.68
CA PHE A 67 -3.57 13.51 0.25
C PHE A 67 -5.01 13.64 -0.27
N ARG A 68 -6.02 13.68 0.62
CA ARG A 68 -7.43 14.01 0.34
C ARG A 68 -7.78 15.46 0.64
N GLY A 69 -6.79 16.30 0.94
CA GLY A 69 -6.97 17.72 1.26
C GLY A 69 -7.26 18.01 2.73
N ALA A 70 -7.16 17.02 3.63
CA ALA A 70 -7.26 17.27 5.08
C ALA A 70 -6.18 18.25 5.55
N ARG A 71 -6.56 19.13 6.47
CA ARG A 71 -5.70 20.18 7.01
C ARG A 71 -5.76 20.17 8.54
N PRO A 72 -4.86 19.48 9.23
CA PRO A 72 -4.86 19.46 10.69
C PRO A 72 -4.70 20.85 11.30
N GLU A 73 -4.13 21.81 10.55
CA GLU A 73 -4.01 23.21 10.96
C GLU A 73 -5.36 23.87 11.26
N ILE A 74 -6.45 23.41 10.62
CA ILE A 74 -7.81 23.91 10.91
C ILE A 74 -8.15 23.61 12.36
N MET A 75 -7.92 22.38 12.82
CA MET A 75 -8.15 21.99 14.21
C MET A 75 -7.20 22.71 15.17
N LEU A 76 -5.92 22.80 14.83
CA LEU A 76 -4.91 23.47 15.66
C LEU A 76 -5.19 24.97 15.84
N ASN A 77 -5.82 25.61 14.85
CA ASN A 77 -6.18 27.04 14.89
C ASN A 77 -7.64 27.30 15.30
N PHE A 78 -8.41 26.29 15.68
CA PHE A 78 -9.84 26.42 15.98
C PHE A 78 -10.15 27.53 16.99
N THR A 79 -9.35 27.63 18.05
CA THR A 79 -9.53 28.68 19.08
C THR A 79 -9.18 30.09 18.59
N LYS A 80 -8.54 30.25 17.41
CA LYS A 80 -8.35 31.57 16.79
C LYS A 80 -9.62 32.02 16.09
N ASP A 81 -10.35 31.08 15.48
CA ASP A 81 -11.62 31.36 14.81
C ASP A 81 -12.78 31.46 15.83
N TYR A 82 -12.69 30.74 16.94
CA TYR A 82 -13.66 30.69 18.04
C TYR A 82 -12.93 30.96 19.39
N PRO A 83 -12.66 32.23 19.73
CA PRO A 83 -11.85 32.57 20.92
C PRO A 83 -12.49 32.11 22.25
N ASP A 84 -13.82 32.06 22.31
CA ASP A 84 -14.56 31.65 23.51
C ASP A 84 -14.76 30.13 23.61
N ALA A 85 -14.20 29.34 22.69
CA ALA A 85 -14.35 27.90 22.71
C ALA A 85 -13.63 27.28 23.91
N GLY A 86 -14.36 26.51 24.71
CA GLY A 86 -13.80 25.66 25.77
C GLY A 86 -13.02 24.50 25.16
N LYS A 87 -11.84 24.21 25.73
CA LYS A 87 -11.00 23.09 25.30
C LYS A 87 -10.86 22.05 26.40
N VAL A 88 -11.17 20.80 26.09
CA VAL A 88 -10.98 19.63 26.97
C VAL A 88 -10.01 18.67 26.29
N ILE A 89 -9.01 18.21 27.02
CA ILE A 89 -8.05 17.22 26.56
C ILE A 89 -8.41 15.89 27.21
N LEU A 90 -8.64 14.85 26.37
CA LEU A 90 -8.76 13.46 26.82
C LEU A 90 -7.35 12.87 26.88
N ASP A 91 -6.77 12.81 28.07
CA ASP A 91 -5.38 12.46 28.29
C ASP A 91 -5.16 10.99 28.72
N THR A 92 -6.22 10.20 28.84
CA THR A 92 -6.15 8.81 29.25
C THR A 92 -6.50 7.86 28.10
N ASN A 93 -5.56 6.99 27.75
CA ASN A 93 -5.74 5.94 26.76
C ASN A 93 -6.24 4.65 27.45
N TYR A 94 -7.46 4.24 27.12
CA TYR A 94 -8.11 3.04 27.65
C TYR A 94 -7.95 1.81 26.75
N ARG A 95 -7.45 1.99 25.51
CA ARG A 95 -7.33 0.92 24.51
C ARG A 95 -6.06 0.12 24.68
N SER A 96 -4.92 0.79 24.71
CA SER A 96 -3.61 0.17 24.55
C SER A 96 -2.88 0.03 25.87
N GLY A 97 -2.14 -1.08 26.01
CA GLY A 97 -1.25 -1.31 27.15
C GLY A 97 -0.16 -0.24 27.29
N ALA A 98 0.38 -0.10 28.51
CA ALA A 98 1.30 0.97 28.87
C ALA A 98 2.53 1.06 27.95
N GLU A 99 3.12 -0.08 27.56
CA GLU A 99 4.29 -0.10 26.70
C GLU A 99 3.99 0.42 25.28
N ILE A 100 2.83 0.11 24.73
CA ILE A 100 2.39 0.62 23.43
C ILE A 100 2.21 2.13 23.50
N VAL A 101 1.50 2.62 24.53
CA VAL A 101 1.26 4.07 24.73
C VAL A 101 2.58 4.81 24.88
N ARG A 102 3.55 4.26 25.65
CA ARG A 102 4.88 4.85 25.83
C ARG A 102 5.64 4.98 24.50
N HIS A 103 5.74 3.90 23.73
CA HIS A 103 6.47 3.90 22.47
C HIS A 103 5.80 4.82 21.42
N ALA A 104 4.47 4.78 21.32
CA ALA A 104 3.72 5.65 20.42
C ALA A 104 3.84 7.13 20.82
N GLY A 105 3.81 7.42 22.13
CA GLY A 105 4.01 8.77 22.66
C GLY A 105 5.40 9.31 22.37
N ASN A 106 6.44 8.48 22.51
CA ASN A 106 7.81 8.85 22.14
C ASN A 106 7.91 9.21 20.66
N LEU A 107 7.43 8.32 19.79
CA LEU A 107 7.44 8.54 18.34
C LEU A 107 6.78 9.86 17.97
N ILE A 108 5.53 10.07 18.41
CA ILE A 108 4.76 11.23 17.96
C ILE A 108 5.27 12.55 18.54
N SER A 109 6.10 12.51 19.60
CA SER A 109 6.73 13.69 20.17
C SER A 109 7.69 14.40 19.20
N PHE A 110 8.16 13.72 18.17
CA PHE A 110 9.03 14.28 17.14
C PHE A 110 8.28 15.20 16.15
N ASN A 111 6.94 15.15 16.10
CA ASN A 111 6.15 16.08 15.29
C ASN A 111 6.07 17.44 15.98
N GLN A 112 6.29 18.52 15.21
CA GLN A 112 6.25 19.89 15.70
C GLN A 112 4.85 20.49 15.65
N LYS A 113 4.09 20.19 14.59
CA LYS A 113 2.74 20.72 14.38
C LYS A 113 1.69 19.83 15.03
N ARG A 114 1.56 19.98 16.36
CA ARG A 114 0.60 19.22 17.16
C ARG A 114 0.22 19.95 18.45
N PHE A 115 -0.91 19.56 19.07
CA PHE A 115 -1.20 19.97 20.43
C PHE A 115 -0.23 19.33 21.41
N GLU A 116 0.21 20.10 22.37
CA GLU A 116 0.99 19.55 23.48
C GLU A 116 0.06 18.78 24.42
N LYS A 117 0.23 17.46 24.46
CA LYS A 117 -0.58 16.55 25.27
C LYS A 117 0.28 15.40 25.76
N LYS A 118 0.03 14.96 27.00
CA LYS A 118 0.64 13.77 27.60
C LYS A 118 -0.45 12.74 27.75
N ILE A 119 -0.43 11.73 26.88
CA ILE A 119 -1.38 10.63 26.96
C ILE A 119 -0.86 9.59 27.96
N ALA A 120 -1.63 9.34 29.01
CA ALA A 120 -1.34 8.31 30.00
C ALA A 120 -2.10 7.02 29.70
N PRO A 121 -1.50 5.84 29.89
CA PRO A 121 -2.24 4.59 29.79
C PRO A 121 -3.14 4.42 31.03
N ALA A 122 -4.36 3.93 30.81
CA ALA A 122 -5.25 3.52 31.93
C ALA A 122 -4.67 2.30 32.66
N ALA A 123 -4.07 1.36 31.91
CA ALA A 123 -3.39 0.21 32.48
C ALA A 123 -1.97 0.58 32.94
N LYS A 124 -1.59 0.25 34.17
CA LYS A 124 -0.26 0.56 34.71
C LYS A 124 0.86 -0.32 34.14
N THR A 125 0.52 -1.47 33.59
CA THR A 125 1.45 -2.46 33.02
C THR A 125 1.04 -2.79 31.59
N GLY A 126 1.97 -3.31 30.78
CA GLY A 126 1.71 -3.75 29.42
C GLY A 126 2.70 -4.84 29.01
N ILE A 127 2.34 -5.61 28.00
CA ILE A 127 3.25 -6.54 27.36
C ILE A 127 4.32 -5.72 26.63
N PRO A 128 5.61 -6.09 26.73
CA PRO A 128 6.68 -5.40 26.01
C PRO A 128 6.43 -5.40 24.49
N VAL A 129 6.75 -4.27 23.85
CA VAL A 129 6.72 -4.17 22.39
C VAL A 129 7.85 -5.04 21.83
N VAL A 130 7.51 -5.95 20.94
CA VAL A 130 8.49 -6.82 20.29
C VAL A 130 9.09 -6.08 19.10
N LYS A 131 10.41 -5.90 19.11
CA LYS A 131 11.18 -5.37 17.99
C LYS A 131 12.11 -6.45 17.51
N LYS A 132 12.05 -6.79 16.21
CA LYS A 132 12.83 -7.91 15.69
C LYS A 132 13.29 -7.67 14.27
N GLU A 133 14.57 -7.97 14.03
CA GLU A 133 15.22 -7.92 12.73
C GLU A 133 15.30 -9.29 12.08
N PHE A 134 15.34 -9.28 10.75
CA PHE A 134 15.47 -10.48 9.92
C PHE A 134 16.45 -10.22 8.77
N GLN A 135 17.10 -11.25 8.27
CA GLN A 135 17.97 -11.10 7.10
C GLN A 135 17.14 -10.83 5.84
N THR A 136 16.00 -11.51 5.70
CA THR A 136 15.13 -11.39 4.52
C THR A 136 13.67 -11.18 4.89
N GLN A 137 12.90 -10.59 3.97
CA GLN A 137 11.46 -10.45 4.10
C GLN A 137 10.76 -11.81 4.25
N ARG A 138 11.31 -12.87 3.63
CA ARG A 138 10.78 -14.23 3.77
C ARG A 138 10.87 -14.74 5.21
N GLU A 139 12.00 -14.52 5.87
CA GLU A 139 12.18 -14.89 7.28
C GLU A 139 11.24 -14.10 8.20
N GLN A 140 11.07 -12.80 7.93
CA GLN A 140 10.09 -11.96 8.64
C GLN A 140 8.67 -12.52 8.50
N ASN A 141 8.24 -12.82 7.27
CA ASN A 141 6.91 -13.35 7.02
C ASN A 141 6.71 -14.72 7.68
N LEU A 142 7.71 -15.60 7.63
CA LEU A 142 7.67 -16.89 8.32
C LEU A 142 7.52 -16.71 9.83
N TYR A 143 8.22 -15.75 10.42
CA TYR A 143 8.06 -15.43 11.84
C TYR A 143 6.64 -14.95 12.15
N VAL A 144 6.05 -14.08 11.32
CA VAL A 144 4.66 -13.64 11.48
C VAL A 144 3.70 -14.83 11.46
N ILE A 145 3.85 -15.75 10.50
CA ILE A 145 3.06 -16.99 10.40
C ILE A 145 3.18 -17.82 11.67
N GLN A 146 4.42 -18.07 12.12
CA GLN A 146 4.67 -18.87 13.32
C GLN A 146 4.06 -18.25 14.58
N GLU A 147 4.14 -16.92 14.70
CA GLU A 147 3.59 -16.18 15.83
C GLU A 147 2.05 -16.19 15.83
N ILE A 148 1.42 -16.01 14.67
CA ILE A 148 -0.03 -16.12 14.50
C ILE A 148 -0.50 -17.53 14.92
N LEU A 149 0.17 -18.58 14.43
CA LEU A 149 -0.16 -19.96 14.80
C LEU A 149 0.07 -20.26 16.29
N ARG A 150 1.11 -19.68 16.89
CA ARG A 150 1.38 -19.82 18.32
C ARG A 150 0.27 -19.16 19.13
N LEU A 151 -0.06 -17.91 18.84
CA LEU A 151 -1.11 -17.16 19.53
C LEU A 151 -2.49 -17.84 19.37
N HIS A 152 -2.77 -18.37 18.19
CA HIS A 152 -4.01 -19.09 17.94
C HIS A 152 -4.10 -20.38 18.78
N ARG A 153 -3.00 -21.13 18.90
CA ARG A 153 -2.94 -22.32 19.80
C ARG A 153 -3.10 -21.95 21.27
N GLU A 154 -2.73 -20.72 21.66
CA GLU A 154 -2.94 -20.17 23.00
C GLU A 154 -4.38 -19.67 23.24
N GLY A 155 -5.26 -19.79 22.23
CA GLY A 155 -6.70 -19.49 22.34
C GLY A 155 -7.09 -18.12 21.75
N MET A 156 -6.18 -17.39 21.08
CA MET A 156 -6.52 -16.13 20.41
C MET A 156 -7.24 -16.41 19.08
N GLU A 157 -8.32 -15.70 18.82
CA GLU A 157 -9.01 -15.82 17.53
C GLU A 157 -8.25 -15.06 16.43
N TYR A 158 -8.28 -15.58 15.20
CA TYR A 158 -7.60 -14.94 14.06
C TYR A 158 -8.07 -13.49 13.82
N LYS A 159 -9.37 -13.22 14.02
CA LYS A 159 -9.94 -11.87 13.85
C LYS A 159 -9.40 -10.82 14.82
N ASP A 160 -8.81 -11.27 15.96
CA ASP A 160 -8.20 -10.38 16.96
C ASP A 160 -6.75 -10.02 16.63
N MET A 161 -6.22 -10.57 15.52
CA MET A 161 -4.88 -10.31 15.03
C MET A 161 -4.92 -9.51 13.74
N ALA A 162 -3.99 -8.58 13.58
CA ALA A 162 -3.83 -7.83 12.33
C ALA A 162 -2.37 -7.74 11.90
N VAL A 163 -2.15 -7.82 10.59
CA VAL A 163 -0.88 -7.46 9.95
C VAL A 163 -1.09 -6.17 9.18
N LEU A 164 -0.36 -5.14 9.57
CA LEU A 164 -0.47 -3.80 8.98
C LEU A 164 0.78 -3.49 8.18
N PHE A 165 0.55 -2.89 7.02
CA PHE A 165 1.59 -2.56 6.05
C PHE A 165 1.35 -1.16 5.45
N ARG A 166 2.39 -0.61 4.81
CA ARG A 166 2.33 0.74 4.24
C ARG A 166 1.59 0.80 2.91
N THR A 167 1.74 -0.22 2.07
CA THR A 167 1.16 -0.26 0.72
C THR A 167 0.51 -1.60 0.41
N ASN A 168 -0.50 -1.61 -0.46
CA ASN A 168 -1.23 -2.82 -0.88
C ASN A 168 -0.37 -3.86 -1.64
N MET A 169 0.86 -3.51 -2.00
CA MET A 169 1.78 -4.41 -2.68
C MET A 169 2.55 -5.33 -1.72
N GLN A 170 2.72 -4.90 -0.45
CA GLN A 170 3.56 -5.61 0.53
C GLN A 170 3.04 -6.98 0.97
N PRO A 171 1.72 -7.17 1.22
CA PRO A 171 1.24 -8.39 1.86
C PRO A 171 1.13 -9.61 0.93
N ARG A 172 1.37 -9.48 -0.37
CA ARG A 172 1.11 -10.54 -1.35
C ARG A 172 1.82 -11.84 -1.02
N PHE A 173 3.15 -11.77 -0.80
CA PHE A 173 3.93 -12.94 -0.44
C PHE A 173 3.53 -13.53 0.92
N LEU A 174 3.14 -12.67 1.88
CA LEU A 174 2.59 -13.12 3.15
C LEU A 174 1.25 -13.84 2.96
N MET A 175 0.39 -13.34 2.07
CA MET A 175 -0.90 -13.99 1.75
C MET A 175 -0.70 -15.39 1.16
N GLU A 176 0.23 -15.56 0.21
CA GLU A 176 0.60 -16.86 -0.35
C GLU A 176 1.04 -17.81 0.77
N MET A 177 1.92 -17.35 1.65
CA MET A 177 2.35 -18.16 2.80
C MET A 177 1.20 -18.47 3.77
N MET A 178 0.25 -17.55 4.01
CA MET A 178 -0.93 -17.83 4.84
C MET A 178 -1.80 -18.93 4.25
N LEU A 179 -1.96 -18.97 2.93
CA LEU A 179 -2.67 -20.06 2.23
C LEU A 179 -1.94 -21.38 2.41
N ASP A 180 -0.63 -21.44 2.20
CA ASP A 180 0.21 -22.64 2.38
C ASP A 180 0.10 -23.21 3.82
N TYR A 181 -0.05 -22.34 4.81
CA TYR A 181 -0.20 -22.72 6.22
C TYR A 181 -1.66 -22.83 6.68
N SER A 182 -2.62 -22.75 5.75
CA SER A 182 -4.07 -22.83 6.02
C SER A 182 -4.55 -21.81 7.07
N ILE A 183 -3.98 -20.61 7.07
CA ILE A 183 -4.38 -19.51 7.94
C ILE A 183 -5.42 -18.67 7.22
N SER A 184 -6.64 -18.60 7.76
CA SER A 184 -7.68 -17.72 7.25
C SER A 184 -7.31 -16.25 7.46
N PHE A 185 -7.49 -15.41 6.44
CA PHE A 185 -7.28 -13.98 6.53
C PHE A 185 -8.38 -13.17 5.85
N THR A 186 -8.49 -11.92 6.20
CA THR A 186 -9.39 -10.95 5.55
C THR A 186 -8.57 -9.74 5.11
N ALA A 187 -8.74 -9.30 3.86
CA ALA A 187 -8.10 -8.10 3.37
C ALA A 187 -9.14 -6.99 3.21
N LYS A 188 -9.01 -5.91 4.01
CA LYS A 188 -9.93 -4.76 3.93
C LYS A 188 -9.76 -3.98 2.63
N ASP A 189 -8.54 -3.86 2.16
CA ASP A 189 -8.21 -3.21 0.91
C ASP A 189 -8.20 -4.23 -0.23
N ARG A 190 -8.61 -3.78 -1.43
CA ARG A 190 -8.42 -4.61 -2.63
C ARG A 190 -6.93 -4.68 -2.92
N ILE A 191 -6.33 -5.84 -2.62
CA ILE A 191 -4.93 -6.11 -2.95
C ILE A 191 -4.87 -6.46 -4.44
N PRO A 192 -4.20 -5.63 -5.27
CA PRO A 192 -4.15 -5.91 -6.70
C PRO A 192 -3.38 -7.20 -6.96
N ASN A 193 -3.91 -8.10 -7.77
CA ASN A 193 -3.19 -9.30 -8.15
C ASN A 193 -2.06 -8.92 -9.15
N ILE A 194 -0.80 -9.23 -8.80
CA ILE A 194 0.36 -8.96 -9.66
C ILE A 194 0.24 -9.65 -11.02
N TYR A 195 -0.39 -10.82 -11.04
CA TYR A 195 -0.57 -11.59 -12.27
C TYR A 195 -1.56 -10.98 -13.26
N ASP A 196 -2.34 -9.98 -12.83
CA ASP A 196 -3.21 -9.17 -13.68
C ASP A 196 -2.56 -7.87 -14.17
N HIS A 197 -1.37 -7.55 -13.66
CA HIS A 197 -0.65 -6.35 -14.07
C HIS A 197 -0.21 -6.43 -15.53
N TRP A 198 -0.24 -5.31 -16.26
CA TRP A 198 0.09 -5.29 -17.69
C TRP A 198 1.53 -5.73 -17.98
N ILE A 199 2.49 -5.42 -17.09
CA ILE A 199 3.88 -5.89 -17.18
C ILE A 199 3.92 -7.42 -17.14
N THR A 200 3.21 -8.03 -16.20
CA THR A 200 3.14 -9.49 -16.07
C THR A 200 2.53 -10.12 -17.32
N ARG A 201 1.50 -9.51 -17.88
CA ARG A 201 0.90 -9.98 -19.12
C ARG A 201 1.87 -9.92 -20.31
N ASP A 202 2.75 -8.93 -20.36
CA ASP A 202 3.81 -8.84 -21.37
C ASP A 202 4.85 -9.95 -21.18
N LEU A 203 5.32 -10.18 -19.94
CA LEU A 203 6.29 -11.24 -19.65
C LEU A 203 5.70 -12.63 -19.95
N PHE A 204 4.44 -12.86 -19.57
CA PHE A 204 3.74 -14.10 -19.91
C PHE A 204 3.60 -14.28 -21.42
N ALA A 205 3.32 -13.22 -22.18
CA ALA A 205 3.29 -13.30 -23.63
C ALA A 205 4.65 -13.71 -24.23
N TYR A 206 5.77 -13.21 -23.70
CA TYR A 206 7.09 -13.68 -24.09
C TYR A 206 7.29 -15.17 -23.82
N ILE A 207 6.89 -15.63 -22.63
CA ILE A 207 7.00 -17.02 -22.21
C ILE A 207 6.08 -17.91 -23.06
N ASP A 208 4.83 -17.51 -23.27
CA ASP A 208 3.85 -18.27 -24.08
C ASP A 208 4.35 -18.46 -25.52
N ILE A 209 4.84 -17.39 -26.16
CA ILE A 209 5.41 -17.46 -27.51
C ILE A 209 6.67 -18.35 -27.53
N ALA A 210 7.54 -18.24 -26.54
CA ALA A 210 8.72 -19.09 -26.42
C ALA A 210 8.34 -20.59 -26.30
N ARG A 211 7.20 -20.89 -25.65
CA ARG A 211 6.65 -22.23 -25.47
C ARG A 211 5.81 -22.71 -26.66
N GLY A 212 5.69 -21.92 -27.72
CA GLY A 212 5.03 -22.33 -28.95
C GLY A 212 3.68 -21.67 -29.26
N ASP A 213 3.24 -20.69 -28.46
CA ASP A 213 2.07 -19.89 -28.85
C ASP A 213 2.39 -19.10 -30.14
N ARG A 214 1.53 -19.24 -31.15
CA ARG A 214 1.68 -18.54 -32.42
C ARG A 214 0.54 -17.59 -32.71
N ARG A 215 -0.37 -17.35 -31.76
CA ARG A 215 -1.50 -16.46 -31.94
C ARG A 215 -1.04 -15.00 -32.14
N ARG A 216 -1.53 -14.40 -33.21
CA ARG A 216 -1.29 -12.98 -33.53
C ARG A 216 -1.54 -12.05 -32.31
N SER A 217 -2.62 -12.31 -31.58
CA SER A 217 -2.98 -11.52 -30.40
C SER A 217 -1.91 -11.52 -29.30
N THR A 218 -1.15 -12.61 -29.16
CA THR A 218 -0.04 -12.71 -28.19
C THR A 218 1.17 -11.93 -28.68
N PHE A 219 1.53 -12.04 -29.97
CA PHE A 219 2.64 -11.27 -30.56
C PHE A 219 2.38 -9.76 -30.50
N LEU A 220 1.18 -9.29 -30.75
CA LEU A 220 0.82 -7.88 -30.68
C LEU A 220 1.08 -7.23 -29.30
N LYS A 221 1.13 -8.02 -28.23
CA LYS A 221 1.44 -7.51 -26.89
C LYS A 221 2.91 -7.13 -26.76
N ILE A 222 3.83 -7.88 -27.39
CA ILE A 222 5.26 -7.75 -27.16
C ILE A 222 6.08 -7.27 -28.37
N MET A 223 5.52 -7.29 -29.59
CA MET A 223 6.28 -7.01 -30.81
C MET A 223 7.08 -5.69 -30.78
N ASN A 224 6.58 -4.68 -30.07
CA ASN A 224 7.22 -3.38 -29.86
C ASN A 224 7.49 -3.05 -28.39
N ARG A 225 7.73 -4.06 -27.56
CA ARG A 225 8.07 -3.91 -26.13
C ARG A 225 9.27 -4.81 -25.79
N PRO A 226 10.52 -4.37 -26.01
CA PRO A 226 11.00 -3.03 -26.38
C PRO A 226 10.71 -2.64 -27.82
N LYS A 227 10.94 -1.37 -28.14
CA LYS A 227 10.70 -0.78 -29.46
C LYS A 227 11.49 -1.51 -30.56
N ARG A 228 10.76 -2.12 -31.50
CA ARG A 228 11.33 -2.74 -32.69
C ARG A 228 10.87 -2.10 -33.99
N TYR A 229 9.90 -1.15 -33.89
CA TYR A 229 9.28 -0.43 -35.03
C TYR A 229 8.56 -1.36 -36.02
N LEU A 230 8.07 -2.51 -35.54
CA LEU A 230 7.33 -3.48 -36.33
C LEU A 230 5.88 -2.97 -36.55
N SER A 231 5.41 -3.01 -37.79
CA SER A 231 4.01 -2.68 -38.12
C SER A 231 3.07 -3.81 -37.70
N ARG A 232 1.87 -3.47 -37.24
CA ARG A 232 0.80 -4.46 -36.98
C ARG A 232 0.31 -5.13 -38.26
N GLU A 233 0.46 -4.46 -39.41
CA GLU A 233 0.09 -4.97 -40.71
C GLU A 233 1.03 -6.07 -41.22
N SER A 234 2.28 -6.14 -40.66
CA SER A 234 3.22 -7.20 -40.97
C SER A 234 2.81 -8.57 -40.41
N LEU A 235 1.75 -8.62 -39.60
CA LEU A 235 1.15 -9.85 -39.10
C LEU A 235 -0.26 -10.03 -39.73
N PRO A 236 -0.38 -10.49 -40.98
CA PRO A 236 -1.65 -10.54 -41.68
C PRO A 236 -2.56 -11.70 -41.23
N TYR A 237 -1.98 -12.75 -40.62
CA TYR A 237 -2.70 -13.99 -40.29
C TYR A 237 -2.91 -14.12 -38.77
N GLU A 238 -3.91 -14.95 -38.38
CA GLU A 238 -4.16 -15.24 -36.95
C GLU A 238 -3.03 -16.05 -36.29
N GLU A 239 -2.32 -16.87 -37.07
CA GLU A 239 -1.09 -17.55 -36.64
C GLU A 239 0.11 -16.90 -37.27
N VAL A 240 1.12 -16.64 -36.44
CA VAL A 240 2.38 -15.96 -36.79
C VAL A 240 3.42 -17.01 -37.19
N ALA A 241 3.89 -16.94 -38.45
CA ALA A 241 5.04 -17.65 -38.93
C ALA A 241 6.21 -16.65 -39.12
N PHE A 242 7.37 -16.94 -38.60
CA PHE A 242 8.49 -16.00 -38.64
C PHE A 242 9.05 -15.79 -40.03
N ASP A 243 9.04 -16.84 -40.88
CA ASP A 243 9.44 -16.77 -42.28
C ASP A 243 8.57 -15.78 -43.07
N VAL A 244 7.26 -15.86 -42.90
CA VAL A 244 6.31 -14.90 -43.51
C VAL A 244 6.51 -13.48 -42.98
N TRP A 245 6.85 -13.37 -41.71
CA TRP A 245 7.09 -12.06 -41.08
C TRP A 245 8.39 -11.43 -41.56
N GLU A 246 9.44 -12.22 -41.76
CA GLU A 246 10.72 -11.81 -42.33
C GLU A 246 10.60 -11.43 -43.80
N GLU A 247 9.83 -12.19 -44.60
CA GLU A 247 9.50 -11.90 -46.03
C GLU A 247 8.84 -10.51 -46.18
N TYR A 248 7.93 -10.15 -45.28
CA TYR A 248 7.32 -8.81 -45.29
C TYR A 248 8.35 -7.67 -45.17
N TYR A 249 9.49 -7.90 -44.55
CA TYR A 249 10.55 -6.91 -44.35
C TYR A 249 11.81 -7.22 -45.16
N GLU A 250 11.76 -8.07 -46.20
CA GLU A 250 12.96 -8.50 -46.92
C GLU A 250 13.80 -7.35 -47.49
N GLU A 251 13.14 -6.26 -47.94
CA GLU A 251 13.81 -5.05 -48.43
C GLU A 251 14.42 -4.18 -47.31
N GLN A 252 14.13 -4.47 -46.01
CA GLN A 252 14.53 -3.73 -44.84
C GLN A 252 15.41 -4.59 -43.93
N GLY A 253 16.63 -4.91 -44.35
CA GLY A 253 17.51 -5.86 -43.63
C GLY A 253 17.70 -5.60 -42.14
N TRP A 254 17.64 -4.34 -41.70
CA TRP A 254 17.70 -4.00 -40.27
C TRP A 254 16.45 -4.43 -39.48
N MET A 255 15.30 -4.55 -40.16
CA MET A 255 14.08 -5.09 -39.55
C MET A 255 14.15 -6.59 -39.45
N VAL A 256 14.64 -7.26 -40.48
CA VAL A 256 14.89 -8.72 -40.46
C VAL A 256 15.81 -9.09 -39.31
N GLN A 257 16.93 -8.37 -39.10
CA GLN A 257 17.83 -8.59 -37.96
C GLN A 257 17.12 -8.47 -36.59
N ARG A 258 16.15 -7.56 -36.46
CA ARG A 258 15.36 -7.44 -35.23
C ARG A 258 14.40 -8.63 -35.01
N LEU A 259 13.84 -9.17 -36.09
CA LEU A 259 13.00 -10.36 -36.02
C LEU A 259 13.83 -11.60 -35.72
N GLU A 260 15.01 -11.78 -36.35
CA GLU A 260 15.97 -12.84 -36.04
C GLU A 260 16.39 -12.78 -34.56
N LYS A 261 16.70 -11.57 -34.06
CA LYS A 261 17.03 -11.39 -32.63
C LYS A 261 15.86 -11.79 -31.74
N LEU A 262 14.63 -11.36 -32.05
CA LEU A 262 13.44 -11.75 -31.29
C LEU A 262 13.25 -13.26 -31.29
N GLN A 263 13.42 -13.93 -32.45
CA GLN A 263 13.32 -15.38 -32.55
C GLN A 263 14.39 -16.09 -31.71
N MET A 264 15.63 -15.56 -31.73
CA MET A 264 16.71 -16.09 -30.92
C MET A 264 16.41 -15.93 -29.42
N ASP A 265 15.98 -14.74 -29.00
CA ASP A 265 15.60 -14.46 -27.61
C ASP A 265 14.53 -15.43 -27.11
N LEU A 266 13.49 -15.69 -27.94
CA LEU A 266 12.42 -16.64 -27.62
C LEU A 266 12.92 -18.08 -27.49
N LYS A 267 13.88 -18.52 -28.36
CA LYS A 267 14.52 -19.84 -28.23
C LYS A 267 15.32 -19.98 -26.92
N VAL A 268 16.00 -18.92 -26.52
CA VAL A 268 16.76 -18.89 -25.26
C VAL A 268 15.80 -18.98 -24.07
N ILE A 269 14.72 -18.20 -24.06
CA ILE A 269 13.70 -18.20 -22.99
C ILE A 269 13.08 -19.59 -22.82
N ALA A 270 12.80 -20.31 -23.94
CA ALA A 270 12.16 -21.62 -23.91
C ALA A 270 12.96 -22.68 -23.11
N GLY A 271 14.29 -22.56 -23.07
CA GLY A 271 15.18 -23.47 -22.35
C GLY A 271 15.47 -23.07 -20.90
N MET A 272 14.89 -21.96 -20.39
CA MET A 272 15.21 -21.44 -19.08
C MET A 272 14.17 -21.84 -18.02
N ARG A 273 14.61 -21.85 -16.75
CA ARG A 273 13.69 -21.88 -15.60
C ARG A 273 12.96 -20.52 -15.46
N PRO A 274 11.77 -20.47 -14.86
CA PRO A 274 10.96 -19.25 -14.76
C PRO A 274 11.73 -18.02 -14.24
N TYR A 275 12.44 -18.14 -13.12
CA TYR A 275 13.26 -17.06 -12.55
C TYR A 275 14.30 -16.51 -13.56
N SER A 276 15.03 -17.42 -14.22
CA SER A 276 16.08 -17.04 -15.18
C SER A 276 15.50 -16.44 -16.44
N ALA A 277 14.35 -16.93 -16.90
CA ALA A 277 13.62 -16.40 -18.05
C ALA A 277 13.16 -14.96 -17.82
N ILE A 278 12.59 -14.67 -16.65
CA ILE A 278 12.22 -13.30 -16.28
C ILE A 278 13.44 -12.39 -16.29
N ASN A 279 14.55 -12.81 -15.67
CA ASN A 279 15.79 -12.04 -15.68
C ASN A 279 16.32 -11.80 -17.10
N TYR A 280 16.22 -12.79 -17.98
CA TYR A 280 16.63 -12.65 -19.38
C TYR A 280 15.73 -11.70 -20.16
N ILE A 281 14.41 -11.77 -19.96
CA ILE A 281 13.45 -10.81 -20.57
C ILE A 281 13.77 -9.39 -20.10
N ARG A 282 14.04 -9.20 -18.82
CA ARG A 282 14.40 -7.89 -18.26
C ARG A 282 15.64 -7.31 -18.92
N LYS A 283 16.75 -8.06 -18.94
CA LYS A 283 18.09 -7.58 -19.28
C LYS A 283 18.54 -7.96 -20.69
N GLY A 284 18.37 -9.22 -21.10
CA GLY A 284 18.79 -9.74 -22.40
C GLY A 284 17.92 -9.24 -23.54
N VAL A 285 16.61 -9.24 -23.35
CA VAL A 285 15.65 -8.66 -24.28
C VAL A 285 15.56 -7.12 -24.18
N ALA A 286 16.11 -6.53 -23.10
CA ALA A 286 16.06 -5.10 -22.78
C ALA A 286 14.62 -4.59 -22.47
N TYR A 287 13.78 -5.43 -21.88
CA TYR A 287 12.43 -5.02 -21.48
C TYR A 287 12.46 -3.99 -20.34
N GLU A 288 13.44 -4.07 -19.44
CA GLU A 288 13.61 -3.11 -18.35
C GLU A 288 13.98 -1.71 -18.87
N ASP A 289 14.77 -1.60 -19.95
CA ASP A 289 15.09 -0.33 -20.60
C ASP A 289 13.84 0.29 -21.25
N TYR A 290 13.00 -0.55 -21.88
CA TYR A 290 11.70 -0.11 -22.38
C TYR A 290 10.82 0.47 -21.25
N LEU A 291 10.82 -0.14 -20.07
CA LEU A 291 10.05 0.38 -18.93
C LEU A 291 10.62 1.71 -18.41
N ARG A 292 11.93 1.94 -18.49
CA ARG A 292 12.54 3.25 -18.17
C ARG A 292 12.05 4.35 -19.11
N GLU A 293 12.11 4.08 -20.42
CA GLU A 293 11.57 5.02 -21.42
C GLU A 293 10.06 5.27 -21.21
N TYR A 294 9.30 4.21 -20.93
CA TYR A 294 7.87 4.33 -20.67
C TYR A 294 7.58 5.19 -19.43
N ALA A 295 8.35 5.01 -18.35
CA ALA A 295 8.23 5.76 -17.12
C ALA A 295 8.51 7.26 -17.33
N GLU A 296 9.58 7.60 -18.08
CA GLU A 296 9.91 8.97 -18.45
C GLU A 296 8.79 9.65 -19.24
N VAL A 297 8.30 9.00 -20.29
CA VAL A 297 7.22 9.55 -21.14
C VAL A 297 5.93 9.76 -20.34
N ARG A 298 5.61 8.86 -19.42
CA ARG A 298 4.39 8.90 -18.59
C ARG A 298 4.56 9.73 -17.32
N ARG A 299 5.77 10.20 -17.01
CA ARG A 299 6.11 10.91 -15.77
C ARG A 299 5.73 10.15 -14.52
N ILE A 300 5.98 8.84 -14.52
CA ILE A 300 5.79 7.95 -13.36
C ILE A 300 7.16 7.46 -12.88
N PRO A 301 7.34 7.18 -11.59
CA PRO A 301 8.59 6.63 -11.08
C PRO A 301 8.88 5.26 -11.73
N PHE A 302 10.08 5.10 -12.27
CA PHE A 302 10.50 3.81 -12.83
C PHE A 302 10.51 2.70 -11.78
N GLU A 303 10.84 3.04 -10.54
CA GLU A 303 10.88 2.13 -9.40
C GLU A 303 9.53 1.44 -9.16
N ASP A 304 8.41 2.13 -9.38
CA ASP A 304 7.07 1.55 -9.22
C ASP A 304 6.82 0.43 -10.25
N LEU A 305 7.44 0.50 -11.44
CA LEU A 305 7.38 -0.54 -12.47
C LEU A 305 8.42 -1.65 -12.22
N ALA A 306 9.61 -1.28 -11.77
CA ALA A 306 10.67 -2.22 -11.43
C ALA A 306 10.26 -3.13 -10.26
N ASP A 307 9.54 -2.60 -9.27
CA ASP A 307 9.01 -3.36 -8.14
C ASP A 307 8.10 -4.51 -8.58
N VAL A 308 7.32 -4.32 -9.66
CA VAL A 308 6.48 -5.39 -10.25
C VAL A 308 7.35 -6.50 -10.85
N LEU A 309 8.44 -6.13 -11.55
CA LEU A 309 9.37 -7.10 -12.11
C LEU A 309 10.13 -7.87 -11.02
N ASP A 310 10.58 -7.16 -9.98
CA ASP A 310 11.29 -7.76 -8.86
C ASP A 310 10.41 -8.78 -8.12
N GLU A 311 9.16 -8.42 -7.85
CA GLU A 311 8.19 -9.30 -7.19
C GLU A 311 7.86 -10.52 -8.04
N LEU A 312 7.59 -10.34 -9.35
CA LEU A 312 7.29 -11.44 -10.25
C LEU A 312 8.48 -12.40 -10.38
N GLN A 313 9.69 -11.87 -10.42
CA GLN A 313 10.91 -12.66 -10.52
C GLN A 313 11.14 -13.48 -9.23
N GLU A 314 10.92 -12.88 -8.04
CA GLU A 314 11.01 -13.60 -6.77
C GLU A 314 9.96 -14.71 -6.65
N ASN A 315 8.71 -14.44 -7.03
CA ASN A 315 7.65 -15.45 -7.01
C ASN A 315 7.96 -16.64 -7.92
N ALA A 316 8.73 -16.43 -8.98
CA ALA A 316 9.16 -17.50 -9.88
C ALA A 316 10.38 -18.33 -9.38
N ARG A 317 11.06 -17.92 -8.28
CA ARG A 317 12.32 -18.51 -7.83
C ARG A 317 12.21 -19.99 -7.41
N GLY A 318 11.07 -20.38 -6.85
CA GLY A 318 10.86 -21.74 -6.34
C GLY A 318 10.50 -22.79 -7.40
N PHE A 319 10.35 -22.39 -8.68
CA PHE A 319 9.81 -23.25 -9.72
C PHE A 319 10.87 -23.64 -10.76
N GLU A 320 10.90 -24.95 -11.06
CA GLU A 320 11.82 -25.53 -12.04
C GLU A 320 11.30 -25.43 -13.47
N THR A 321 9.96 -25.41 -13.64
CA THR A 321 9.28 -25.38 -14.94
C THR A 321 8.20 -24.32 -15.01
N PHE A 322 7.87 -23.83 -16.21
CA PHE A 322 6.77 -22.90 -16.40
C PHE A 322 5.42 -23.53 -16.06
N ASP A 323 5.24 -24.83 -16.33
CA ASP A 323 3.97 -25.52 -16.05
C ASP A 323 3.69 -25.55 -14.55
N SER A 324 4.69 -25.92 -13.72
CA SER A 324 4.53 -25.91 -12.27
C SER A 324 4.25 -24.50 -11.73
N TRP A 325 4.89 -23.47 -12.31
CA TRP A 325 4.66 -22.10 -11.91
C TRP A 325 3.28 -21.58 -12.30
N PHE A 326 2.83 -21.84 -13.54
CA PHE A 326 1.50 -21.42 -14.00
C PHE A 326 0.36 -22.15 -13.29
N GLU A 327 0.55 -23.44 -12.96
CA GLU A 327 -0.43 -24.17 -12.15
C GLU A 327 -0.56 -23.59 -10.75
N HIS A 328 0.57 -23.27 -10.10
CA HIS A 328 0.57 -22.56 -8.81
C HIS A 328 -0.15 -21.21 -8.89
N ILE A 329 0.11 -20.39 -9.93
CA ILE A 329 -0.58 -19.11 -10.14
C ILE A 329 -2.09 -19.31 -10.27
N LYS A 330 -2.51 -20.34 -10.99
CA LYS A 330 -3.93 -20.67 -11.19
C LYS A 330 -4.59 -21.04 -9.86
N GLN A 331 -3.97 -21.94 -9.09
CA GLN A 331 -4.45 -22.35 -7.77
C GLN A 331 -4.56 -21.15 -6.83
N LEU A 332 -3.53 -20.32 -6.76
CA LEU A 332 -3.53 -19.10 -5.96
C LEU A 332 -4.69 -18.15 -6.32
N ARG A 333 -4.97 -17.98 -7.61
CA ARG A 333 -6.11 -17.16 -8.06
C ARG A 333 -7.44 -17.74 -7.60
N GLU A 334 -7.64 -19.04 -7.76
CA GLU A 334 -8.86 -19.76 -7.35
C GLU A 334 -9.07 -19.62 -5.83
N GLU A 335 -8.02 -19.81 -5.02
CA GLU A 335 -8.07 -19.68 -3.58
C GLU A 335 -8.35 -18.23 -3.12
N LEU A 336 -7.73 -17.24 -3.75
CA LEU A 336 -7.99 -15.82 -3.46
C LEU A 336 -9.42 -15.41 -3.84
N GLU A 337 -9.96 -15.96 -4.95
CA GLU A 337 -11.35 -15.72 -5.34
C GLU A 337 -12.34 -16.38 -4.40
N GLU A 338 -12.07 -17.58 -3.92
CA GLU A 338 -12.89 -18.27 -2.93
C GLU A 338 -12.88 -17.53 -1.59
N GLN A 339 -11.72 -17.09 -1.13
CA GLN A 339 -11.62 -16.26 0.07
C GLN A 339 -12.36 -14.93 -0.08
N ALA A 340 -12.25 -14.27 -1.23
CA ALA A 340 -13.00 -13.04 -1.51
C ALA A 340 -14.52 -13.26 -1.51
N LYS A 341 -15.01 -14.44 -1.88
CA LYS A 341 -16.44 -14.81 -1.82
C LYS A 341 -16.89 -15.16 -0.40
N SER A 342 -16.01 -15.76 0.40
CA SER A 342 -16.28 -16.09 1.80
C SER A 342 -16.19 -14.89 2.76
N TYR A 343 -15.92 -13.69 2.25
CA TYR A 343 -15.78 -12.41 2.96
C TYR A 343 -16.98 -12.03 3.88
N LYS A 344 -18.03 -12.82 3.90
CA LYS A 344 -19.19 -12.62 4.80
C LYS A 344 -18.95 -13.02 6.26
N VAL A 345 -17.82 -13.68 6.58
CA VAL A 345 -17.49 -14.11 7.95
C VAL A 345 -16.12 -13.51 8.29
N ALA A 346 -16.13 -12.44 9.07
CA ALA A 346 -14.93 -11.72 9.50
C ALA A 346 -14.14 -12.50 10.59
N GLU A 347 -13.71 -13.74 10.29
CA GLU A 347 -13.06 -14.62 11.27
C GLU A 347 -11.55 -14.82 11.04
N GLY A 348 -10.99 -14.25 9.97
CA GLY A 348 -9.58 -14.39 9.62
C GLY A 348 -8.68 -13.28 10.18
N VAL A 349 -7.36 -13.49 10.10
CA VAL A 349 -6.36 -12.45 10.40
C VAL A 349 -6.57 -11.24 9.49
N ASN A 350 -6.58 -10.05 10.07
CA ASN A 350 -6.84 -8.83 9.30
C ASN A 350 -5.58 -8.33 8.61
N LEU A 351 -5.60 -8.26 7.28
CA LEU A 351 -4.57 -7.64 6.45
C LEU A 351 -5.05 -6.26 6.01
N SER A 352 -4.34 -5.20 6.40
CA SER A 352 -4.78 -3.84 6.11
C SER A 352 -3.62 -2.89 5.95
N THR A 353 -3.78 -1.87 5.10
CA THR A 353 -2.86 -0.75 5.11
C THR A 353 -3.00 0.05 6.41
N LEU A 354 -1.94 0.76 6.79
CA LEU A 354 -1.97 1.70 7.91
C LEU A 354 -3.14 2.69 7.79
N HIS A 355 -3.42 3.19 6.59
CA HIS A 355 -4.56 4.10 6.34
C HIS A 355 -5.91 3.44 6.64
N SER A 356 -6.12 2.24 6.12
CA SER A 356 -7.39 1.53 6.23
C SER A 356 -7.61 0.95 7.64
N SER A 357 -6.56 0.86 8.44
CA SER A 357 -6.63 0.43 9.83
C SER A 357 -7.17 1.51 10.78
N LYS A 358 -7.23 2.79 10.33
CA LYS A 358 -7.79 3.86 11.15
C LYS A 358 -9.22 3.56 11.55
N GLY A 359 -9.55 3.80 12.81
CA GLY A 359 -10.84 3.48 13.41
C GLY A 359 -11.03 2.02 13.85
N LEU A 360 -10.10 1.11 13.50
CA LEU A 360 -10.12 -0.28 13.95
C LEU A 360 -9.24 -0.49 15.17
N GLU A 361 -9.37 -1.67 15.80
CA GLU A 361 -8.55 -2.07 16.94
C GLU A 361 -8.47 -3.59 17.05
N TYR A 362 -7.29 -4.10 17.43
CA TYR A 362 -7.00 -5.53 17.49
C TYR A 362 -6.26 -5.86 18.78
N ASP A 363 -6.37 -7.08 19.26
CA ASP A 363 -5.57 -7.52 20.41
C ASP A 363 -4.07 -7.47 20.09
N THR A 364 -3.72 -8.04 18.93
CA THR A 364 -2.35 -8.15 18.45
C THR A 364 -2.18 -7.50 17.08
N VAL A 365 -1.15 -6.67 16.95
CA VAL A 365 -0.78 -6.02 15.69
C VAL A 365 0.67 -6.33 15.32
N PHE A 366 0.87 -6.77 14.09
CA PHE A 366 2.17 -6.90 13.44
C PHE A 366 2.35 -5.74 12.46
N LEU A 367 3.32 -4.86 12.69
CA LEU A 367 3.79 -3.87 11.71
C LEU A 367 4.98 -4.50 10.99
N VAL A 368 4.81 -4.81 9.71
CA VAL A 368 5.83 -5.48 8.87
C VAL A 368 6.55 -4.50 7.97
N ASP A 369 7.77 -4.86 7.54
CA ASP A 369 8.61 -4.03 6.68
C ASP A 369 8.84 -2.62 7.25
N VAL A 370 9.12 -2.53 8.55
CA VAL A 370 9.42 -1.27 9.23
C VAL A 370 10.83 -0.83 8.87
N ASN A 371 11.01 -0.53 7.59
CA ASN A 371 12.28 -0.16 6.98
C ASN A 371 12.25 1.28 6.46
N GLU A 372 13.41 1.92 6.42
CA GLU A 372 13.59 3.21 5.76
C GLU A 372 13.16 3.12 4.29
N ASN A 373 12.59 4.17 3.71
CA ASN A 373 11.98 4.22 2.37
C ASN A 373 10.68 3.39 2.20
N VAL A 374 10.26 2.65 3.22
CA VAL A 374 8.95 1.98 3.32
C VAL A 374 8.09 2.71 4.35
N MET A 375 8.58 2.82 5.58
CA MET A 375 8.02 3.58 6.70
C MET A 375 9.14 4.36 7.40
N PRO A 376 9.36 5.65 7.11
CA PRO A 376 8.60 6.52 6.18
C PRO A 376 8.76 6.13 4.70
N ASN A 377 7.73 6.46 3.92
CA ASN A 377 7.78 6.22 2.47
C ASN A 377 8.85 7.11 1.81
N LYS A 378 9.55 6.57 0.79
CA LYS A 378 10.59 7.30 0.03
C LYS A 378 10.13 8.64 -0.58
N LYS A 379 8.82 8.83 -0.75
CA LYS A 379 8.22 10.08 -1.27
C LYS A 379 8.08 11.17 -0.19
N ALA A 380 8.26 10.83 1.08
CA ALA A 380 8.19 11.77 2.20
C ALA A 380 9.50 12.56 2.34
N VAL A 381 9.69 13.54 1.45
CA VAL A 381 10.93 14.34 1.36
C VAL A 381 10.86 15.60 2.23
N LEU A 382 9.68 16.21 2.34
CA LEU A 382 9.48 17.42 3.14
C LEU A 382 9.18 17.06 4.61
N ASP A 383 9.56 17.92 5.54
CA ASP A 383 9.27 17.74 6.96
C ASP A 383 7.78 17.47 7.24
N ALA A 384 6.90 18.16 6.53
CA ALA A 384 5.46 17.97 6.65
C ALA A 384 4.99 16.58 6.20
N ASP A 385 5.66 16.00 5.19
CA ASP A 385 5.35 14.65 4.71
C ASP A 385 5.88 13.60 5.69
N LEU A 386 7.07 13.85 6.27
CA LEU A 386 7.65 13.00 7.31
C LEU A 386 6.78 13.01 8.59
N GLU A 387 6.24 14.17 8.97
CA GLU A 387 5.29 14.26 10.08
C GLU A 387 4.00 13.47 9.82
N GLU A 388 3.51 13.45 8.57
CA GLU A 388 2.34 12.64 8.19
C GLU A 388 2.65 11.14 8.23
N GLU A 389 3.81 10.70 7.72
CA GLU A 389 4.26 9.31 7.81
C GLU A 389 4.40 8.88 9.28
N ARG A 390 4.89 9.78 10.15
CA ARG A 390 5.00 9.51 11.59
C ARG A 390 3.63 9.37 12.26
N ARG A 391 2.64 10.21 11.89
CA ARG A 391 1.25 10.04 12.33
C ARG A 391 0.66 8.72 11.86
N MET A 392 0.95 8.32 10.63
CA MET A 392 0.48 7.06 10.07
C MET A 392 1.05 5.86 10.84
N PHE A 393 2.34 5.90 11.15
CA PHE A 393 2.98 4.86 11.96
C PHE A 393 2.41 4.84 13.40
N TYR A 394 2.21 6.02 13.99
CA TYR A 394 1.52 6.19 15.29
C TYR A 394 0.11 5.58 15.26
N VAL A 395 -0.67 5.84 14.22
CA VAL A 395 -1.99 5.22 14.04
C VAL A 395 -1.88 3.71 14.02
N GLY A 396 -0.95 3.15 13.25
CA GLY A 396 -0.72 1.70 13.18
C GLY A 396 -0.39 1.09 14.55
N MET A 397 0.54 1.70 15.29
CA MET A 397 0.92 1.25 16.63
C MET A 397 -0.28 1.24 17.60
N THR A 398 -1.08 2.32 17.56
CA THR A 398 -2.24 2.50 18.46
C THR A 398 -3.47 1.67 18.06
N ARG A 399 -3.37 0.85 17.02
CA ARG A 399 -4.40 -0.18 16.73
C ARG A 399 -4.28 -1.39 17.65
N ALA A 400 -3.11 -1.60 18.24
CA ALA A 400 -2.86 -2.70 19.17
C ALA A 400 -3.43 -2.40 20.56
N LYS A 401 -4.13 -3.38 21.14
CA LYS A 401 -4.58 -3.36 22.54
C LYS A 401 -3.51 -3.90 23.47
N ASN A 402 -3.02 -5.10 23.22
CA ASN A 402 -2.15 -5.82 24.14
C ASN A 402 -0.76 -6.09 23.56
N ARG A 403 -0.64 -6.52 22.30
CA ARG A 403 0.62 -6.95 21.70
C ARG A 403 0.93 -6.16 20.43
N LEU A 404 2.14 -5.62 20.37
CA LEU A 404 2.66 -4.90 19.22
C LEU A 404 4.00 -5.49 18.81
N TYR A 405 4.11 -5.84 17.53
CA TYR A 405 5.32 -6.31 16.87
C TYR A 405 5.77 -5.28 15.84
N LEU A 406 7.02 -4.83 15.92
CA LEU A 406 7.68 -3.95 14.96
C LEU A 406 8.78 -4.75 14.29
N LEU A 407 8.58 -5.11 13.02
CA LEU A 407 9.42 -6.07 12.31
C LEU A 407 10.06 -5.43 11.08
N TRP A 408 11.37 -5.67 10.89
CA TRP A 408 12.10 -5.16 9.74
C TRP A 408 13.09 -6.19 9.19
N SER A 409 13.49 -6.01 7.92
CA SER A 409 14.38 -6.93 7.21
C SER A 409 15.56 -6.18 6.61
N HIS A 410 16.77 -6.80 6.63
CA HIS A 410 17.96 -6.25 5.95
C HIS A 410 17.84 -6.30 4.43
N GLN A 411 17.03 -7.23 3.91
CA GLN A 411 16.74 -7.34 2.48
C GLN A 411 15.25 -7.49 2.20
N ILE A 412 14.74 -6.63 1.31
CA ILE A 412 13.40 -6.70 0.75
C ILE A 412 13.52 -6.81 -0.77
N ARG A 413 13.02 -7.89 -1.38
CA ARG A 413 13.10 -8.12 -2.84
C ARG A 413 14.53 -7.98 -3.37
N ASN A 414 15.51 -8.60 -2.69
CA ASN A 414 16.95 -8.55 -3.01
C ASN A 414 17.59 -7.14 -3.01
N LYS A 415 16.92 -6.16 -2.39
CA LYS A 415 17.49 -4.83 -2.14
C LYS A 415 17.87 -4.72 -0.68
N ASP A 416 19.07 -4.24 -0.40
CA ASP A 416 19.50 -3.95 0.96
C ASP A 416 18.67 -2.77 1.51
N MET A 417 18.22 -2.91 2.74
CA MET A 417 17.31 -1.97 3.40
C MET A 417 17.80 -1.65 4.81
N ASP A 418 17.75 -0.38 5.16
CA ASP A 418 18.02 0.08 6.53
C ASP A 418 16.76 -0.01 7.41
N PRO A 419 16.92 -0.21 8.73
CA PRO A 419 15.81 -0.10 9.66
C PRO A 419 15.22 1.31 9.66
N SER A 420 13.92 1.42 9.84
CA SER A 420 13.22 2.70 9.90
C SER A 420 13.75 3.56 11.06
N ARG A 421 13.93 4.87 10.81
CA ARG A 421 14.20 5.86 11.86
C ARG A 421 13.13 5.87 12.96
N PHE A 422 11.89 5.49 12.64
CA PHE A 422 10.80 5.42 13.60
C PHE A 422 11.03 4.39 14.71
N LEU A 423 11.81 3.35 14.47
CA LEU A 423 12.21 2.39 15.50
C LEU A 423 13.07 3.06 16.58
N ILE A 424 13.95 4.00 16.21
CA ILE A 424 14.79 4.77 17.13
C ILE A 424 13.93 5.80 17.88
N GLU A 425 13.07 6.50 17.15
CA GLU A 425 12.18 7.53 17.72
C GLU A 425 11.19 6.95 18.74
N CYS A 426 10.81 5.69 18.64
CA CYS A 426 9.97 5.00 19.62
C CYS A 426 10.68 4.77 20.98
N GLU A 427 12.02 4.76 21.04
CA GLU A 427 12.74 4.44 22.28
C GLU A 427 12.82 5.62 23.24
N SER A 428 12.99 6.82 22.71
CA SER A 428 13.15 8.01 23.52
C SER A 428 12.37 9.17 22.95
N ALA A 429 11.63 9.88 23.81
CA ALA A 429 10.94 11.10 23.40
C ALA A 429 11.96 12.16 22.96
N GLN A 430 11.58 13.00 22.00
CA GLN A 430 12.35 14.17 21.64
C GLN A 430 12.47 15.10 22.85
N THR A 431 13.68 15.34 23.32
CA THR A 431 13.92 16.37 24.34
C THR A 431 13.83 17.73 23.65
N LYS A 432 12.79 18.49 23.94
CA LYS A 432 12.73 19.90 23.47
C LYS A 432 13.94 20.64 24.03
N ARG A 433 14.85 21.08 23.16
CA ARG A 433 15.93 22.01 23.49
C ARG A 433 15.40 23.43 23.56
#